data_56eef1c6cd0b73991be606bb87620ce8
#
_entry.id   56eef1c6cd0b73991be606bb87620ce8
#
_cell.length_a   1.000
_cell.length_b   1.000
_cell.length_c   1.000
_cell.angle_alpha   90.00
_cell.angle_beta   90.00
_cell.angle_gamma   90.00
#
_symmetry.space_group_name_H-M   'P 1'
#
loop_
_entity.id
_entity.type
_entity.pdbx_description
1 polymer ?
#
loop_
_entity_poly.entity_id
_entity_poly.type
_entity_poly.pdbx_seq_one_letter_code
_entity_poly.pdbx_strand_id
1 'polypeptide(L)'
;MSSFQKITPSSLSRDAFVSAFADIYEHSPWVAEKAYDLGLDASVDQIDGLHKRMSDILLSASHDAQLALINAHPDLAGKAAVRGELTEASTSEQAGAGIHECTAEEFSRFTELNDAYKAKFGFPFIMAVKGSNRHQILAAFEERIHNSPEAEFSRALAEINKIALFRLQQM
;
A
#
# COMPACT_ATOMS: atom_id res chain seq x y z
N MET A 1 -16.85 14.78 5.92
CA MET A 1 -15.40 14.60 5.79
C MET A 1 -14.81 14.16 7.11
N SER A 2 -13.90 13.19 7.07
CA SER A 2 -13.37 12.60 8.28
C SER A 2 -12.09 13.31 8.73
N SER A 3 -12.06 13.72 9.99
CA SER A 3 -10.86 14.27 10.61
C SER A 3 -10.09 13.18 11.34
N PHE A 4 -8.78 13.40 11.55
CA PHE A 4 -7.97 12.51 12.38
C PHE A 4 -8.44 12.58 13.85
N GLN A 5 -8.40 11.43 14.53
CA GLN A 5 -8.90 11.33 15.91
C GLN A 5 -7.90 11.82 16.94
N LYS A 6 -6.62 11.63 16.70
CA LYS A 6 -5.56 11.82 17.68
C LYS A 6 -4.48 12.82 17.27
N ILE A 7 -4.58 13.38 16.07
CA ILE A 7 -3.51 14.18 15.48
C ILE A 7 -4.09 15.33 14.67
N THR A 8 -3.42 16.47 14.71
CA THR A 8 -3.73 17.63 13.87
C THR A 8 -2.53 17.86 12.94
N PRO A 9 -2.54 17.28 11.73
CA PRO A 9 -1.36 17.31 10.85
C PRO A 9 -0.79 18.69 10.59
N SER A 10 -1.66 19.70 10.40
CA SER A 10 -1.21 21.06 10.11
C SER A 10 -0.41 21.72 11.24
N SER A 11 -0.50 21.20 12.45
CA SER A 11 0.20 21.75 13.62
C SER A 11 1.56 21.10 13.88
N LEU A 12 1.92 20.06 13.12
CA LEU A 12 3.13 19.29 13.37
C LEU A 12 4.36 19.95 12.76
N SER A 13 5.52 19.77 13.41
CA SER A 13 6.81 20.06 12.81
C SER A 13 7.09 19.09 11.67
N ARG A 14 8.08 19.40 10.81
CA ARG A 14 8.45 18.48 9.72
C ARG A 14 8.81 17.09 10.24
N ASP A 15 9.65 17.00 11.25
CA ASP A 15 10.07 15.73 11.82
C ASP A 15 8.89 14.94 12.40
N ALA A 16 8.00 15.62 13.12
CA ALA A 16 6.81 14.98 13.69
C ALA A 16 5.84 14.53 12.59
N PHE A 17 5.64 15.34 11.56
CA PHE A 17 4.78 15.00 10.43
C PHE A 17 5.32 13.78 9.67
N VAL A 18 6.59 13.80 9.31
CA VAL A 18 7.22 12.68 8.60
C VAL A 18 7.18 11.42 9.47
N SER A 19 7.48 11.52 10.75
CA SER A 19 7.42 10.38 11.67
C SER A 19 6.00 9.78 11.75
N ALA A 20 4.97 10.62 11.77
CA ALA A 20 3.58 10.17 11.85
C ALA A 20 3.11 9.49 10.56
N PHE A 21 3.53 9.97 9.40
CA PHE A 21 3.00 9.55 8.10
C PHE A 21 3.98 8.79 7.21
N ALA A 22 5.21 8.52 7.68
CA ALA A 22 6.25 7.85 6.88
C ALA A 22 5.83 6.46 6.40
N ASP A 23 5.04 5.73 7.21
CA ASP A 23 4.64 4.35 6.93
C ASP A 23 3.31 4.24 6.19
N ILE A 24 2.67 5.36 5.86
CA ILE A 24 1.45 5.35 5.06
C ILE A 24 1.72 4.76 3.67
N TYR A 25 2.88 5.07 3.09
CA TYR A 25 3.38 4.43 1.88
C TYR A 25 4.58 3.55 2.24
N GLU A 26 4.51 2.28 1.92
CA GLU A 26 5.45 1.23 2.35
C GLU A 26 6.90 1.62 2.07
N HIS A 27 7.72 1.70 3.12
CA HIS A 27 9.15 2.05 3.04
C HIS A 27 9.47 3.27 2.17
N SER A 28 8.54 4.23 2.08
CA SER A 28 8.64 5.37 1.18
C SER A 28 8.32 6.68 1.89
N PRO A 29 9.14 7.08 2.87
CA PRO A 29 8.89 8.31 3.64
C PRO A 29 8.91 9.58 2.80
N TRP A 30 9.48 9.52 1.59
CA TRP A 30 9.57 10.68 0.69
C TRP A 30 8.19 11.25 0.32
N VAL A 31 7.14 10.43 0.34
CA VAL A 31 5.77 10.92 0.08
C VAL A 31 5.34 11.87 1.20
N ALA A 32 5.55 11.49 2.47
CA ALA A 32 5.26 12.35 3.62
C ALA A 32 6.14 13.60 3.62
N GLU A 33 7.42 13.47 3.31
CA GLU A 33 8.36 14.60 3.23
C GLU A 33 7.89 15.63 2.21
N LYS A 34 7.54 15.20 1.01
CA LYS A 34 7.04 16.09 -0.05
C LYS A 34 5.69 16.69 0.30
N ALA A 35 4.81 15.94 0.98
CA ALA A 35 3.53 16.45 1.42
C ALA A 35 3.71 17.62 2.39
N TYR A 36 4.65 17.51 3.32
CA TYR A 36 4.98 18.60 4.23
C TYR A 36 5.59 19.81 3.48
N ASP A 37 6.53 19.55 2.58
CA ASP A 37 7.29 20.59 1.89
C ASP A 37 6.41 21.42 0.94
N LEU A 38 5.24 20.92 0.54
CA LEU A 38 4.25 21.71 -0.21
C LEU A 38 3.54 22.77 0.65
N GLY A 39 3.77 22.78 1.96
CA GLY A 39 3.12 23.69 2.90
C GLY A 39 1.85 23.07 3.48
N LEU A 40 1.66 23.23 4.78
CA LEU A 40 0.49 22.67 5.46
C LEU A 40 -0.58 23.74 5.64
N ASP A 41 -1.83 23.34 5.39
CA ASP A 41 -3.03 24.16 5.64
C ASP A 41 -4.11 23.28 6.27
N ALA A 42 -5.30 23.83 6.48
CA ALA A 42 -6.39 23.10 7.12
C ALA A 42 -6.86 21.88 6.31
N SER A 43 -6.58 21.81 5.01
CA SER A 43 -6.99 20.68 4.18
C SER A 43 -6.34 19.38 4.60
N VAL A 44 -5.11 19.42 5.11
CA VAL A 44 -4.40 18.21 5.55
C VAL A 44 -4.89 17.67 6.90
N ASP A 45 -5.73 18.42 7.60
CA ASP A 45 -6.36 17.96 8.83
C ASP A 45 -7.56 17.07 8.57
N GLN A 46 -8.01 17.00 7.33
CA GLN A 46 -9.02 16.05 6.87
C GLN A 46 -8.33 14.87 6.22
N ILE A 47 -8.80 13.66 6.53
CA ILE A 47 -8.21 12.42 5.98
C ILE A 47 -8.21 12.46 4.45
N ASP A 48 -9.34 12.83 3.84
CA ASP A 48 -9.47 12.90 2.39
C ASP A 48 -8.54 13.96 1.78
N GLY A 49 -8.36 15.09 2.45
CA GLY A 49 -7.46 16.16 1.99
C GLY A 49 -6.00 15.74 1.99
N LEU A 50 -5.53 15.10 3.06
CA LEU A 50 -4.17 14.59 3.13
C LEU A 50 -3.97 13.44 2.15
N HIS A 51 -4.94 12.52 2.05
CA HIS A 51 -4.90 11.42 1.10
C HIS A 51 -4.78 11.92 -0.34
N LYS A 52 -5.59 12.92 -0.72
CA LYS A 52 -5.51 13.52 -2.05
C LYS A 52 -4.13 14.10 -2.33
N ARG A 53 -3.56 14.83 -1.38
CA ARG A 53 -2.22 15.41 -1.51
C ARG A 53 -1.16 14.32 -1.73
N MET A 54 -1.17 13.28 -0.92
CA MET A 54 -0.21 12.19 -1.02
C MET A 54 -0.40 11.38 -2.31
N SER A 55 -1.65 11.14 -2.71
CA SER A 55 -1.96 10.44 -3.96
C SER A 55 -1.44 11.22 -5.18
N ASP A 56 -1.65 12.53 -5.20
CA ASP A 56 -1.17 13.39 -6.28
C ASP A 56 0.38 13.38 -6.35
N ILE A 57 1.05 13.36 -5.21
CA ILE A 57 2.51 13.25 -5.14
C ILE A 57 2.98 11.94 -5.79
N LEU A 58 2.36 10.81 -5.44
CA LEU A 58 2.72 9.51 -6.01
C LEU A 58 2.47 9.50 -7.52
N LEU A 59 1.30 9.96 -7.97
CA LEU A 59 0.93 9.91 -9.38
C LEU A 59 1.74 10.89 -10.24
N SER A 60 2.30 11.93 -9.64
CA SER A 60 3.16 12.91 -10.32
C SER A 60 4.64 12.57 -10.23
N ALA A 61 5.01 11.52 -9.50
CA ALA A 61 6.40 11.11 -9.36
C ALA A 61 6.93 10.50 -10.65
N SER A 62 8.26 10.40 -10.76
CA SER A 62 8.88 9.72 -11.89
C SER A 62 8.50 8.24 -11.94
N HIS A 63 8.58 7.65 -13.11
CA HIS A 63 8.34 6.21 -13.28
C HIS A 63 9.25 5.39 -12.37
N ASP A 64 10.51 5.76 -12.25
CA ASP A 64 11.48 5.06 -11.41
C ASP A 64 11.11 5.14 -9.92
N ALA A 65 10.65 6.29 -9.45
CA ALA A 65 10.19 6.46 -8.08
C ALA A 65 8.92 5.65 -7.80
N GLN A 66 7.98 5.64 -8.76
CA GLN A 66 6.77 4.84 -8.66
C GLN A 66 7.08 3.35 -8.63
N LEU A 67 7.97 2.88 -9.49
CA LEU A 67 8.38 1.47 -9.54
C LEU A 67 9.09 1.06 -8.24
N ALA A 68 9.96 1.91 -7.71
CA ALA A 68 10.65 1.64 -6.44
C ALA A 68 9.65 1.49 -5.30
N LEU A 69 8.60 2.32 -5.27
CA LEU A 69 7.56 2.23 -4.24
C LEU A 69 6.74 0.95 -4.41
N ILE A 70 6.38 0.58 -5.63
CA ILE A 70 5.70 -0.69 -5.91
C ILE A 70 6.54 -1.87 -5.41
N ASN A 71 7.84 -1.87 -5.72
CA ASN A 71 8.75 -2.94 -5.32
C ASN A 71 9.04 -2.97 -3.82
N ALA A 72 8.75 -1.89 -3.10
CA ALA A 72 8.89 -1.85 -1.64
C ALA A 72 7.79 -2.64 -0.91
N HIS A 73 6.70 -2.98 -1.60
CA HIS A 73 5.59 -3.74 -1.01
C HIS A 73 5.93 -5.22 -0.93
N PRO A 74 5.54 -5.90 0.16
CA PRO A 74 5.75 -7.34 0.29
C PRO A 74 4.76 -8.13 -0.56
N ASP A 75 5.14 -9.36 -0.90
CA ASP A 75 4.22 -10.31 -1.51
C ASP A 75 3.10 -10.67 -0.52
N LEU A 76 1.90 -10.89 -1.04
CA LEU A 76 0.80 -11.43 -0.25
C LEU A 76 1.06 -12.92 0.01
N ALA A 77 0.99 -13.33 1.28
CA ALA A 77 1.35 -14.69 1.71
C ALA A 77 2.76 -15.10 1.27
N GLY A 78 3.67 -14.15 1.13
CA GLY A 78 5.04 -14.41 0.73
C GLY A 78 5.93 -14.84 1.88
N LYS A 79 7.21 -15.06 1.57
CA LYS A 79 8.22 -15.51 2.56
C LYS A 79 8.38 -14.53 3.73
N ALA A 80 8.30 -13.22 3.46
CA ALA A 80 8.39 -12.20 4.51
C ALA A 80 7.24 -12.32 5.51
N ALA A 81 6.02 -12.63 5.05
CA ALA A 81 4.87 -12.85 5.91
C ALA A 81 5.09 -14.07 6.82
N VAL A 82 5.61 -15.15 6.27
CA VAL A 82 5.89 -16.39 7.02
C VAL A 82 6.96 -16.16 8.08
N ARG A 83 7.97 -15.33 7.77
CA ARG A 83 9.08 -15.03 8.69
C ARG A 83 8.78 -13.92 9.70
N GLY A 84 7.63 -13.26 9.59
CA GLY A 84 7.31 -12.13 10.44
C GLY A 84 8.12 -10.87 10.12
N GLU A 85 8.57 -10.72 8.89
CA GLU A 85 9.42 -9.61 8.43
C GLU A 85 8.63 -8.44 7.82
N LEU A 86 7.30 -8.49 7.86
CA LEU A 86 6.45 -7.42 7.33
C LEU A 86 6.43 -6.22 8.29
N THR A 87 6.12 -5.04 7.75
CA THR A 87 5.75 -3.90 8.60
C THR A 87 4.52 -4.26 9.44
N GLU A 88 4.32 -3.56 10.54
CA GLU A 88 3.15 -3.77 11.41
C GLU A 88 1.84 -3.59 10.64
N ALA A 89 1.76 -2.56 9.79
CA ALA A 89 0.57 -2.32 8.96
C ALA A 89 0.32 -3.46 7.98
N SER A 90 1.34 -3.92 7.27
CA SER A 90 1.21 -5.04 6.32
C SER A 90 0.84 -6.35 7.02
N THR A 91 1.41 -6.61 8.19
CA THR A 91 1.07 -7.79 9.01
C THR A 91 -0.41 -7.77 9.39
N SER A 92 -0.89 -6.63 9.88
CA SER A 92 -2.29 -6.46 10.28
C SER A 92 -3.24 -6.61 9.09
N GLU A 93 -2.91 -6.01 7.95
CA GLU A 93 -3.73 -6.06 6.74
C GLU A 93 -3.83 -7.51 6.21
N GLN A 94 -2.73 -8.24 6.13
CA GLN A 94 -2.74 -9.62 5.67
C GLN A 94 -3.46 -10.54 6.66
N ALA A 95 -3.26 -10.35 7.96
CA ALA A 95 -3.99 -11.11 8.98
C ALA A 95 -5.49 -10.86 8.91
N GLY A 96 -5.90 -9.60 8.71
CA GLY A 96 -7.31 -9.24 8.56
C GLY A 96 -7.98 -9.87 7.34
N ALA A 97 -7.21 -10.20 6.30
CA ALA A 97 -7.69 -10.89 5.10
C ALA A 97 -7.64 -12.43 5.22
N GLY A 98 -7.20 -12.96 6.37
CA GLY A 98 -7.13 -14.40 6.61
C GLY A 98 -5.95 -15.08 5.94
N ILE A 99 -4.93 -14.34 5.56
CA ILE A 99 -3.72 -14.89 4.91
C ILE A 99 -3.01 -15.91 5.81
N HIS A 100 -2.97 -15.65 7.12
CA HIS A 100 -2.34 -16.57 8.09
C HIS A 100 -3.11 -17.88 8.26
N GLU A 101 -4.33 -17.98 7.75
CA GLU A 101 -5.18 -19.16 7.83
C GLU A 101 -5.13 -19.99 6.54
N CYS A 102 -4.26 -19.64 5.59
CA CYS A 102 -4.11 -20.38 4.35
C CYS A 102 -3.72 -21.83 4.60
N THR A 103 -4.37 -22.74 3.86
CA THR A 103 -3.92 -24.15 3.80
C THR A 103 -2.59 -24.23 3.07
N ALA A 104 -1.91 -25.37 3.16
CA ALA A 104 -0.67 -25.61 2.42
C ALA A 104 -0.89 -25.46 0.90
N GLU A 105 -2.04 -25.90 0.39
CA GLU A 105 -2.40 -25.78 -1.02
C GLU A 105 -2.62 -24.32 -1.43
N GLU A 106 -3.34 -23.56 -0.60
CA GLU A 106 -3.58 -22.13 -0.83
C GLU A 106 -2.27 -21.33 -0.79
N PHE A 107 -1.42 -21.63 0.17
CA PHE A 107 -0.10 -21.00 0.28
C PHE A 107 0.76 -21.30 -0.94
N SER A 108 0.76 -22.54 -1.40
CA SER A 108 1.46 -22.95 -2.62
C SER A 108 0.94 -22.20 -3.84
N ARG A 109 -0.37 -22.02 -3.94
CA ARG A 109 -1.00 -21.26 -5.02
C ARG A 109 -0.59 -19.78 -5.00
N PHE A 110 -0.54 -19.17 -3.82
CA PHE A 110 -0.04 -17.80 -3.67
C PHE A 110 1.41 -17.67 -4.13
N THR A 111 2.25 -18.61 -3.75
CA THR A 111 3.67 -18.62 -4.16
C THR A 111 3.80 -18.72 -5.68
N GLU A 112 3.06 -19.63 -6.29
CA GLU A 112 3.05 -19.83 -7.74
C GLU A 112 2.60 -18.56 -8.46
N LEU A 113 1.52 -17.95 -8.01
CA LEU A 113 0.99 -16.72 -8.61
C LEU A 113 1.91 -15.53 -8.40
N ASN A 114 2.50 -15.38 -7.21
CA ASN A 114 3.48 -14.33 -6.95
C ASN A 114 4.69 -14.42 -7.88
N ASP A 115 5.23 -15.63 -8.04
CA ASP A 115 6.37 -15.86 -8.90
C ASP A 115 6.03 -15.60 -10.37
N ALA A 116 4.89 -16.09 -10.85
CA ALA A 116 4.43 -15.88 -12.21
C ALA A 116 4.14 -14.40 -12.49
N TYR A 117 3.52 -13.71 -11.55
CA TYR A 117 3.21 -12.29 -11.69
C TYR A 117 4.49 -11.44 -11.78
N LYS A 118 5.44 -11.67 -10.88
CA LYS A 118 6.72 -10.95 -10.90
C LYS A 118 7.54 -11.26 -12.17
N ALA A 119 7.50 -12.49 -12.65
CA ALA A 119 8.18 -12.87 -13.89
C ALA A 119 7.58 -12.14 -15.09
N LYS A 120 6.25 -11.98 -15.12
CA LYS A 120 5.57 -11.30 -16.21
C LYS A 120 5.71 -9.78 -16.18
N PHE A 121 5.53 -9.17 -15.01
CA PHE A 121 5.41 -7.71 -14.87
C PHE A 121 6.66 -7.02 -14.32
N GLY A 122 7.54 -7.73 -13.64
CA GLY A 122 8.74 -7.17 -13.04
C GLY A 122 8.52 -6.44 -11.71
N PHE A 123 7.32 -6.57 -11.12
CA PHE A 123 6.99 -6.00 -9.80
C PHE A 123 5.97 -6.89 -9.10
N PRO A 124 5.81 -6.75 -7.76
CA PRO A 124 4.88 -7.60 -7.02
C PRO A 124 3.42 -7.25 -7.28
N PHE A 125 2.54 -8.24 -7.10
CA PHE A 125 1.10 -8.03 -7.10
C PHE A 125 0.69 -7.20 -5.89
N ILE A 126 -0.06 -6.13 -6.12
CA ILE A 126 -0.53 -5.24 -5.07
C ILE A 126 -2.05 -5.18 -5.08
N MET A 127 -2.65 -5.40 -3.91
CA MET A 127 -4.08 -5.32 -3.72
C MET A 127 -4.39 -4.78 -2.33
N ALA A 128 -5.29 -3.82 -2.25
CA ALA A 128 -5.86 -3.38 -0.97
C ALA A 128 -6.79 -4.50 -0.49
N VAL A 129 -6.36 -5.20 0.56
CA VAL A 129 -7.02 -6.44 0.99
C VAL A 129 -8.07 -6.24 2.08
N LYS A 130 -8.23 -5.02 2.58
CA LYS A 130 -9.27 -4.71 3.59
C LYS A 130 -10.66 -5.04 3.05
N GLY A 131 -11.41 -5.84 3.81
CA GLY A 131 -12.74 -6.27 3.40
C GLY A 131 -12.76 -7.47 2.45
N SER A 132 -11.59 -7.99 2.08
CA SER A 132 -11.45 -9.19 1.24
C SER A 132 -10.99 -10.38 2.07
N ASN A 133 -11.17 -11.57 1.54
CA ASN A 133 -10.64 -12.81 2.11
C ASN A 133 -9.64 -13.43 1.13
N ARG A 134 -8.92 -14.48 1.58
CA ARG A 134 -7.90 -15.12 0.77
C ARG A 134 -8.43 -15.68 -0.56
N HIS A 135 -9.69 -16.12 -0.58
CA HIS A 135 -10.31 -16.64 -1.81
C HIS A 135 -10.55 -15.54 -2.84
N GLN A 136 -11.02 -14.39 -2.39
CA GLN A 136 -11.22 -13.21 -3.24
C GLN A 136 -9.89 -12.67 -3.76
N ILE A 137 -8.85 -12.69 -2.94
CA ILE A 137 -7.51 -12.26 -3.33
C ILE A 137 -6.95 -13.19 -4.40
N LEU A 138 -7.08 -14.51 -4.23
CA LEU A 138 -6.64 -15.49 -5.23
C LEU A 138 -7.37 -15.31 -6.55
N ALA A 139 -8.69 -15.09 -6.52
CA ALA A 139 -9.50 -14.85 -7.71
C ALA A 139 -9.04 -13.58 -8.45
N ALA A 140 -8.79 -12.49 -7.72
CA ALA A 140 -8.27 -11.25 -8.30
C ALA A 140 -6.88 -11.45 -8.93
N PHE A 141 -6.03 -12.22 -8.27
CA PHE A 141 -4.70 -12.56 -8.75
C PHE A 141 -4.77 -13.29 -10.09
N GLU A 142 -5.61 -14.31 -10.17
CA GLU A 142 -5.79 -15.12 -11.38
C GLU A 142 -6.36 -14.30 -12.55
N GLU A 143 -7.21 -13.32 -12.26
CA GLU A 143 -7.74 -12.41 -13.27
C GLU A 143 -6.70 -11.39 -13.75
N ARG A 144 -6.03 -10.74 -12.79
CA ARG A 144 -5.12 -9.64 -13.10
C ARG A 144 -3.84 -10.09 -13.78
N ILE A 145 -3.40 -11.32 -13.59
CA ILE A 145 -2.17 -11.84 -14.22
C ILE A 145 -2.28 -11.84 -15.76
N HIS A 146 -3.48 -11.77 -16.30
CA HIS A 146 -3.73 -11.73 -17.75
C HIS A 146 -3.78 -10.31 -18.33
N ASN A 147 -3.71 -9.28 -17.50
CA ASN A 147 -3.74 -7.90 -17.96
C ASN A 147 -2.40 -7.49 -18.60
N SER A 148 -2.38 -6.34 -19.28
CA SER A 148 -1.15 -5.80 -19.84
C SER A 148 -0.26 -5.21 -18.72
N PRO A 149 1.08 -5.12 -18.96
CA PRO A 149 1.98 -4.49 -17.99
C PRO A 149 1.59 -3.05 -17.64
N GLU A 150 1.16 -2.28 -18.63
CA GLU A 150 0.74 -0.88 -18.43
C GLU A 150 -0.52 -0.80 -17.54
N ALA A 151 -1.50 -1.66 -17.81
CA ALA A 151 -2.72 -1.72 -17.00
C ALA A 151 -2.41 -2.12 -15.56
N GLU A 152 -1.54 -3.09 -15.35
CA GLU A 152 -1.17 -3.55 -14.02
C GLU A 152 -0.28 -2.55 -13.27
N PHE A 153 0.59 -1.82 -13.97
CA PHE A 153 1.34 -0.73 -13.34
C PHE A 153 0.40 0.35 -12.80
N SER A 154 -0.53 0.81 -13.61
CA SER A 154 -1.55 1.80 -13.18
C SER A 154 -2.41 1.24 -12.06
N ARG A 155 -2.80 -0.03 -12.13
CA ARG A 155 -3.60 -0.68 -11.09
C ARG A 155 -2.83 -0.79 -9.78
N ALA A 156 -1.53 -1.09 -9.83
CA ALA A 156 -0.68 -1.14 -8.66
C ALA A 156 -0.68 0.19 -7.92
N LEU A 157 -0.51 1.30 -8.63
CA LEU A 157 -0.54 2.64 -8.03
C LEU A 157 -1.91 2.96 -7.43
N ALA A 158 -2.99 2.59 -8.11
CA ALA A 158 -4.34 2.79 -7.59
C ALA A 158 -4.59 1.99 -6.31
N GLU A 159 -4.13 0.75 -6.26
CA GLU A 159 -4.24 -0.09 -5.06
C GLU A 159 -3.40 0.45 -3.91
N ILE A 160 -2.19 0.94 -4.19
CA ILE A 160 -1.33 1.58 -3.18
C ILE A 160 -2.04 2.79 -2.58
N ASN A 161 -2.67 3.62 -3.39
CA ASN A 161 -3.42 4.78 -2.89
C ASN A 161 -4.64 4.37 -2.05
N LYS A 162 -5.29 3.25 -2.36
CA LYS A 162 -6.35 2.70 -1.51
C LYS A 162 -5.81 2.23 -0.16
N ILE A 163 -4.68 1.54 -0.17
CA ILE A 163 -4.03 1.09 1.06
C ILE A 163 -3.69 2.31 1.93
N ALA A 164 -3.14 3.36 1.32
CA ALA A 164 -2.82 4.60 2.01
C ALA A 164 -4.05 5.21 2.67
N LEU A 165 -5.19 5.27 1.97
CA LEU A 165 -6.43 5.78 2.54
C LEU A 165 -6.87 4.96 3.75
N PHE A 166 -6.85 3.64 3.65
CA PHE A 166 -7.23 2.77 4.76
C PHE A 166 -6.33 2.95 5.98
N ARG A 167 -5.02 3.13 5.76
CA ARG A 167 -4.07 3.40 6.85
C ARG A 167 -4.33 4.76 7.50
N LEU A 168 -4.60 5.79 6.72
CA LEU A 168 -4.95 7.12 7.25
C LEU A 168 -6.25 7.08 8.06
N GLN A 169 -7.23 6.31 7.63
CA GLN A 169 -8.52 6.16 8.32
C GLN A 169 -8.39 5.52 9.72
N GLN A 170 -7.29 4.85 9.99
CA GLN A 170 -7.03 4.24 11.30
C GLN A 170 -6.33 5.21 12.27
N MET A 171 -5.96 6.38 11.85
CA MET A 171 -5.32 7.42 12.66
C MET A 171 -6.35 8.42 13.17
#